data_7892ace3217c9dcdc203ad25b8c0351e
#
_entry.id   7892ace3217c9dcdc203ad25b8c0351e
#
_cell.length_a   1.000
_cell.length_b   1.000
_cell.length_c   1.000
_cell.angle_alpha   90.00
_cell.angle_beta   90.00
_cell.angle_gamma   90.00
#
_symmetry.space_group_name_H-M   'P 1'
#
loop_
_entity.id
_entity.type
_entity.pdbx_description
1 polymer ?
#
loop_
_entity_poly.entity_id
_entity_poly.type
_entity_poly.pdbx_seq_one_letter_code
_entity_poly.pdbx_strand_id
1 'polypeptide(L)'
;MATHLVIGDPHCTPKASNDRFLWAGKFAHDLKPNTIVCMGDFASMDSLSSYDKGKKSFEGRRYKKDIDHVHDALTKFNKGLNGRRPRKIMLLGNHEDRIDRTIDDIPELEGTISTNDFKFESFGWEVHEYQKPVVVDGVYYCHNYPTGVMGKPISGDNVARSLLIKNKVSSTVGHIHT
;
A
#
# COMPACT_ATOMS: atom_id res chain seq x y z
N MET A 1 -3.68 7.38 25.49
CA MET A 1 -3.87 7.85 24.11
C MET A 1 -3.17 6.85 23.18
N ALA A 2 -3.82 6.33 22.16
CA ALA A 2 -3.19 5.40 21.22
C ALA A 2 -2.24 6.17 20.27
N THR A 3 -1.10 5.56 19.92
CA THR A 3 -0.14 6.11 18.98
C THR A 3 -0.18 5.30 17.70
N HIS A 4 -0.43 5.96 16.57
CA HIS A 4 -0.39 5.35 15.25
C HIS A 4 0.87 5.80 14.50
N LEU A 5 1.59 4.84 13.92
CA LEU A 5 2.62 5.12 12.94
C LEU A 5 2.03 4.90 11.54
N VAL A 6 1.98 5.95 10.74
CA VAL A 6 1.46 5.88 9.38
C VAL A 6 2.62 5.82 8.40
N ILE A 7 2.59 4.84 7.50
CA ILE A 7 3.54 4.68 6.41
C ILE A 7 2.79 5.06 5.13
N GLY A 8 3.14 6.20 4.54
CA GLY A 8 2.62 6.63 3.25
C GLY A 8 3.27 5.84 2.12
N ASP A 9 2.57 5.68 1.05
CA ASP A 9 2.86 5.09 -0.26
C ASP A 9 4.35 4.75 -0.52
N PRO A 10 4.89 3.65 0.00
CA PRO A 10 6.34 3.41 -0.02
C PRO A 10 6.88 2.97 -1.39
N HIS A 11 6.03 2.54 -2.31
CA HIS A 11 6.38 2.14 -3.67
C HIS A 11 7.63 1.24 -3.74
N CYS A 12 7.55 0.07 -3.12
CA CYS A 12 8.59 -0.94 -3.20
C CYS A 12 8.80 -1.38 -4.65
N THR A 13 10.02 -1.23 -5.16
CA THR A 13 10.36 -1.52 -6.55
C THR A 13 11.76 -2.13 -6.67
N PRO A 14 11.98 -3.10 -7.57
CA PRO A 14 13.30 -3.70 -7.79
C PRO A 14 14.41 -2.70 -8.22
N LYS A 15 14.04 -1.46 -8.51
CA LYS A 15 14.98 -0.40 -8.88
C LYS A 15 15.58 0.34 -7.69
N ALA A 16 15.08 0.12 -6.48
CA ALA A 16 15.49 0.83 -5.26
C ALA A 16 15.83 -0.14 -4.13
N SER A 17 16.80 0.23 -3.27
CA SER A 17 17.12 -0.57 -2.09
C SER A 17 15.96 -0.61 -1.10
N ASN A 18 15.73 -1.80 -0.52
CA ASN A 18 14.77 -2.03 0.55
C ASN A 18 15.31 -1.69 1.96
N ASP A 19 16.50 -1.13 2.10
CA ASP A 19 17.07 -0.80 3.42
C ASP A 19 16.23 0.21 4.18
N ARG A 20 15.49 1.08 3.48
CA ARG A 20 14.51 2.00 4.06
C ARG A 20 13.44 1.28 4.89
N PHE A 21 13.05 0.06 4.53
CA PHE A 21 12.09 -0.73 5.30
C PHE A 21 12.69 -1.26 6.60
N LEU A 22 13.98 -1.61 6.59
CA LEU A 22 14.70 -1.93 7.82
C LEU A 22 14.75 -0.72 8.77
N TRP A 23 15.02 0.46 8.23
CA TRP A 23 15.04 1.70 9.02
C TRP A 23 13.66 2.06 9.56
N ALA A 24 12.61 1.94 8.73
CA ALA A 24 11.22 2.14 9.17
C ALA A 24 10.83 1.17 10.28
N GLY A 25 11.23 -0.10 10.18
CA GLY A 25 11.02 -1.10 11.23
C GLY A 25 11.74 -0.76 12.52
N LYS A 26 13.00 -0.30 12.46
CA LYS A 26 13.76 0.17 13.63
C LYS A 26 13.09 1.40 14.27
N PHE A 27 12.66 2.36 13.47
CA PHE A 27 11.94 3.52 13.94
C PHE A 27 10.63 3.11 14.66
N ALA A 28 9.88 2.18 14.09
CA ALA A 28 8.68 1.64 14.73
C ALA A 28 9.00 0.89 16.04
N HIS A 29 10.14 0.17 16.09
CA HIS A 29 10.60 -0.46 17.32
C HIS A 29 10.83 0.57 18.45
N ASP A 30 11.48 1.69 18.13
CA ASP A 30 11.84 2.74 19.11
C ASP A 30 10.61 3.57 19.50
N LEU A 31 9.75 3.92 18.55
CA LEU A 31 8.53 4.70 18.75
C LEU A 31 7.48 3.94 19.56
N LYS A 32 7.46 2.60 19.49
CA LYS A 32 6.51 1.73 20.19
C LYS A 32 5.03 2.07 19.90
N PRO A 33 4.61 2.23 18.63
CA PRO A 33 3.23 2.55 18.32
C PRO A 33 2.30 1.39 18.73
N ASN A 34 1.05 1.71 19.03
CA ASN A 34 -0.01 0.71 19.24
C ASN A 34 -0.38 0.06 17.90
N THR A 35 -0.47 0.87 16.85
CA THR A 35 -0.86 0.42 15.51
C THR A 35 0.07 1.03 14.45
N ILE A 36 0.42 0.24 13.47
CA ILE A 36 1.12 0.69 12.26
C ILE A 36 0.13 0.58 11.12
N VAL A 37 -0.09 1.65 10.37
CA VAL A 37 -0.99 1.68 9.21
C VAL A 37 -0.16 2.00 7.96
N CYS A 38 -0.09 1.05 7.03
CA CYS A 38 0.42 1.33 5.69
C CYS A 38 -0.74 1.77 4.79
N MET A 39 -0.58 2.93 4.18
CA MET A 39 -1.64 3.59 3.42
C MET A 39 -1.93 2.98 2.05
N GLY A 40 -1.26 1.90 1.67
CA GLY A 40 -1.34 1.28 0.34
C GLY A 40 -0.20 1.71 -0.56
N ASP A 41 -0.25 1.30 -1.81
CA ASP A 41 0.84 1.47 -2.78
C ASP A 41 2.18 1.03 -2.15
N PHE A 42 2.13 -0.05 -1.38
CA PHE A 42 3.33 -0.67 -0.79
C PHE A 42 4.24 -1.18 -1.89
N ALA A 43 3.67 -1.85 -2.89
CA ALA A 43 4.35 -2.35 -4.08
C ALA A 43 4.16 -1.39 -5.25
N SER A 44 5.21 -1.13 -6.03
CA SER A 44 5.06 -0.38 -7.29
C SER A 44 4.37 -1.16 -8.39
N MET A 45 4.51 -2.50 -8.40
CA MET A 45 3.99 -3.39 -9.45
C MET A 45 4.28 -2.85 -10.86
N ASP A 46 5.53 -2.46 -11.08
CA ASP A 46 5.99 -1.86 -12.34
C ASP A 46 5.79 -2.79 -13.54
N SER A 47 5.82 -4.11 -13.32
CA SER A 47 5.62 -5.12 -14.36
C SER A 47 4.19 -5.19 -14.92
N LEU A 48 3.22 -4.65 -14.17
CA LEU A 48 1.82 -4.59 -14.59
C LEU A 48 1.37 -3.17 -14.98
N SER A 49 2.32 -2.21 -15.08
CA SER A 49 1.99 -0.84 -15.48
C SER A 49 1.55 -0.75 -16.93
N SER A 50 0.33 -0.32 -17.18
CA SER A 50 -0.20 -0.07 -18.52
C SER A 50 0.44 1.17 -19.18
N TYR A 51 0.88 2.15 -18.38
CA TYR A 51 1.46 3.42 -18.88
C TYR A 51 2.78 3.25 -19.63
N ASP A 52 3.56 2.22 -19.27
CA ASP A 52 4.88 1.95 -19.85
C ASP A 52 4.88 0.82 -20.87
N LYS A 53 3.74 0.17 -21.09
CA LYS A 53 3.60 -0.96 -22.02
C LYS A 53 4.06 -0.54 -23.43
N GLY A 54 4.96 -1.31 -24.02
CA GLY A 54 5.56 -0.99 -25.32
C GLY A 54 6.72 0.01 -25.31
N LYS A 55 7.09 0.60 -24.16
CA LYS A 55 8.24 1.49 -24.04
C LYS A 55 9.52 0.71 -23.68
N LYS A 56 10.67 1.23 -24.08
CA LYS A 56 11.99 0.67 -23.70
C LYS A 56 12.17 0.56 -22.18
N SER A 57 11.57 1.46 -21.42
CA SER A 57 11.60 1.46 -19.95
C SER A 57 10.89 0.27 -19.33
N PHE A 58 10.08 -0.46 -20.11
CA PHE A 58 9.37 -1.66 -19.65
C PHE A 58 10.24 -2.92 -19.68
N GLU A 59 11.35 -2.88 -20.43
CA GLU A 59 12.20 -4.04 -20.62
C GLU A 59 12.77 -4.57 -19.29
N GLY A 60 12.77 -5.88 -19.13
CA GLY A 60 13.30 -6.56 -17.93
C GLY A 60 12.39 -6.55 -16.70
N ARG A 61 11.23 -5.88 -16.74
CA ARG A 61 10.23 -5.96 -15.67
C ARG A 61 9.58 -7.35 -15.67
N ARG A 62 9.40 -7.91 -14.48
CA ARG A 62 8.81 -9.26 -14.30
C ARG A 62 8.00 -9.27 -13.01
N TYR A 63 6.79 -9.81 -13.06
CA TYR A 63 5.89 -9.97 -11.92
C TYR A 63 6.59 -10.62 -10.72
N LYS A 64 7.24 -11.75 -10.95
CA LYS A 64 7.98 -12.45 -9.89
C LYS A 64 9.04 -11.56 -9.20
N LYS A 65 9.72 -10.69 -9.95
CA LYS A 65 10.71 -9.77 -9.35
C LYS A 65 10.05 -8.74 -8.44
N ASP A 66 8.88 -8.23 -8.83
CA ASP A 66 8.13 -7.29 -8.00
C ASP A 66 7.70 -7.97 -6.69
N ILE A 67 7.14 -9.18 -6.77
CA ILE A 67 6.72 -9.98 -5.59
C ILE A 67 7.92 -10.33 -4.68
N ASP A 68 9.01 -10.85 -5.24
CA ASP A 68 10.21 -11.21 -4.46
C ASP A 68 10.77 -9.97 -3.73
N HIS A 69 10.71 -8.80 -4.36
CA HIS A 69 11.19 -7.55 -3.78
C HIS A 69 10.27 -7.06 -2.64
N VAL A 70 8.97 -7.24 -2.77
CA VAL A 70 7.99 -6.98 -1.70
C VAL A 70 8.27 -7.89 -0.49
N HIS A 71 8.52 -9.18 -0.70
CA HIS A 71 8.85 -10.11 0.39
C HIS A 71 10.14 -9.72 1.12
N ASP A 72 11.18 -9.27 0.38
CA ASP A 72 12.41 -8.75 0.99
C ASP A 72 12.13 -7.49 1.84
N ALA A 73 11.31 -6.56 1.33
CA ALA A 73 10.91 -5.35 2.05
C ALA A 73 10.19 -5.67 3.37
N LEU A 74 9.21 -6.57 3.34
CA LEU A 74 8.46 -7.01 4.52
C LEU A 74 9.36 -7.75 5.53
N THR A 75 10.28 -8.58 5.03
CA THR A 75 11.28 -9.27 5.86
C THR A 75 12.17 -8.26 6.57
N LYS A 76 12.69 -7.26 5.86
CA LYS A 76 13.52 -6.18 6.42
C LYS A 76 12.77 -5.34 7.45
N PHE A 77 11.51 -5.01 7.16
CA PHE A 77 10.65 -4.30 8.10
C PHE A 77 10.47 -5.08 9.41
N ASN A 78 10.10 -6.34 9.32
CA ASN A 78 9.93 -7.20 10.50
C ASN A 78 11.25 -7.41 11.25
N LYS A 79 12.39 -7.52 10.54
CA LYS A 79 13.72 -7.54 11.17
C LYS A 79 13.98 -6.26 11.96
N GLY A 80 13.59 -5.10 11.42
CA GLY A 80 13.71 -3.82 12.12
C GLY A 80 12.85 -3.73 13.38
N LEU A 81 11.67 -4.33 13.39
CA LEU A 81 10.79 -4.43 14.56
C LEU A 81 11.40 -5.24 15.72
N ASN A 82 12.44 -6.03 15.47
CA ASN A 82 13.22 -6.76 16.46
C ASN A 82 12.35 -7.51 17.50
N GLY A 83 11.40 -8.31 17.01
CA GLY A 83 10.52 -9.12 17.85
C GLY A 83 9.28 -8.42 18.41
N ARG A 84 9.13 -7.09 18.23
CA ARG A 84 7.88 -6.39 18.57
C ARG A 84 6.76 -6.79 17.62
N ARG A 85 5.55 -6.86 18.16
CA ARG A 85 4.33 -7.27 17.43
C ARG A 85 3.22 -6.23 17.59
N PRO A 86 3.40 -4.97 17.13
CA PRO A 86 2.29 -4.02 17.07
C PRO A 86 1.20 -4.55 16.13
N ARG A 87 -0.03 -4.06 16.29
CA ARG A 87 -1.06 -4.25 15.28
C ARG A 87 -0.57 -3.61 13.97
N LYS A 88 -0.65 -4.33 12.85
CA LYS A 88 -0.21 -3.83 11.55
C LYS A 88 -1.36 -3.93 10.55
N ILE A 89 -1.72 -2.82 9.94
CA ILE A 89 -2.80 -2.69 8.96
C ILE A 89 -2.21 -2.31 7.61
N MET A 90 -2.52 -3.09 6.59
CA MET A 90 -2.17 -2.85 5.20
C MET A 90 -3.44 -2.50 4.43
N LEU A 91 -3.51 -1.28 3.93
CA LEU A 91 -4.53 -0.92 2.95
C LEU A 91 -3.98 -1.26 1.57
N LEU A 92 -4.79 -1.86 0.71
CA LEU A 92 -4.39 -2.02 -0.68
C LEU A 92 -4.56 -0.69 -1.41
N GLY A 93 -3.58 -0.35 -2.25
CA GLY A 93 -3.61 0.83 -3.10
C GLY A 93 -3.89 0.49 -4.56
N ASN A 94 -3.91 1.50 -5.42
CA ASN A 94 -4.16 1.30 -6.85
C ASN A 94 -3.01 0.58 -7.57
N HIS A 95 -1.84 0.48 -6.95
CA HIS A 95 -0.73 -0.30 -7.48
C HIS A 95 -0.87 -1.79 -7.19
N GLU A 96 -1.35 -2.17 -6.01
CA GLU A 96 -1.72 -3.57 -5.72
C GLU A 96 -2.91 -4.00 -6.59
N ASP A 97 -3.90 -3.15 -6.78
CA ASP A 97 -5.08 -3.34 -7.63
C ASP A 97 -4.73 -3.56 -9.12
N ARG A 98 -3.50 -3.28 -9.54
CA ARG A 98 -3.02 -3.61 -10.90
C ARG A 98 -3.10 -5.10 -11.20
N ILE A 99 -3.00 -5.95 -10.19
CA ILE A 99 -3.13 -7.41 -10.36
C ILE A 99 -4.54 -7.74 -10.80
N ASP A 100 -5.56 -7.28 -10.07
CA ASP A 100 -6.96 -7.57 -10.35
C ASP A 100 -7.36 -6.97 -11.71
N ARG A 101 -6.97 -5.72 -12.00
CA ARG A 101 -7.19 -5.11 -13.32
C ARG A 101 -6.49 -5.85 -14.46
N THR A 102 -5.31 -6.44 -14.21
CA THR A 102 -4.63 -7.23 -15.23
C THR A 102 -5.36 -8.55 -15.50
N ILE A 103 -5.96 -9.16 -14.47
CA ILE A 103 -6.80 -10.34 -14.62
C ILE A 103 -8.09 -9.99 -15.36
N ASP A 104 -8.72 -8.85 -15.08
CA ASP A 104 -9.88 -8.36 -15.81
C ASP A 104 -9.59 -8.15 -17.31
N ASP A 105 -8.40 -7.61 -17.63
CA ASP A 105 -7.95 -7.41 -19.02
C ASP A 105 -7.50 -8.70 -19.70
N ILE A 106 -7.00 -9.69 -18.95
CA ILE A 106 -6.44 -10.95 -19.42
C ILE A 106 -6.93 -12.09 -18.51
N PRO A 107 -8.19 -12.58 -18.71
CA PRO A 107 -8.79 -13.57 -17.80
C PRO A 107 -8.04 -14.90 -17.70
N GLU A 108 -7.19 -15.23 -18.69
CA GLU A 108 -6.35 -16.43 -18.68
C GLU A 108 -5.30 -16.42 -17.53
N LEU A 109 -5.07 -15.27 -16.93
CA LEU A 109 -4.18 -15.13 -15.77
C LEU A 109 -4.86 -15.46 -14.44
N GLU A 110 -6.18 -15.66 -14.41
CA GLU A 110 -6.89 -16.06 -13.20
C GLU A 110 -6.32 -17.37 -12.64
N GLY A 111 -6.03 -17.36 -11.32
CA GLY A 111 -5.37 -18.48 -10.66
C GLY A 111 -3.86 -18.57 -10.88
N THR A 112 -3.28 -17.72 -11.74
CA THR A 112 -1.83 -17.67 -11.98
C THR A 112 -1.16 -16.55 -11.18
N ILE A 113 -1.81 -15.38 -11.08
CA ILE A 113 -1.38 -14.23 -10.29
C ILE A 113 -2.50 -13.80 -9.35
N SER A 114 -2.14 -13.26 -8.19
CA SER A 114 -3.12 -12.84 -7.18
C SER A 114 -2.53 -11.81 -6.23
N THR A 115 -3.37 -10.95 -5.65
CA THR A 115 -2.98 -10.08 -4.53
C THR A 115 -2.49 -10.88 -3.32
N ASN A 116 -2.90 -12.15 -3.17
CA ASN A 116 -2.40 -13.06 -2.15
C ASN A 116 -0.90 -13.40 -2.32
N ASP A 117 -0.32 -13.18 -3.50
CA ASP A 117 1.12 -13.42 -3.74
C ASP A 117 2.01 -12.48 -2.92
N PHE A 118 1.49 -11.34 -2.47
CA PHE A 118 2.18 -10.45 -1.54
C PHE A 118 2.41 -11.08 -0.16
N LYS A 119 1.56 -12.02 0.25
CA LYS A 119 1.62 -12.73 1.54
C LYS A 119 1.62 -11.79 2.75
N PHE A 120 0.98 -10.63 2.66
CA PHE A 120 0.96 -9.63 3.73
C PHE A 120 0.55 -10.21 5.08
N GLU A 121 -0.48 -11.09 5.11
CA GLU A 121 -0.95 -11.75 6.34
C GLU A 121 0.14 -12.64 6.95
N SER A 122 0.92 -13.35 6.12
CA SER A 122 2.03 -14.18 6.59
C SER A 122 3.13 -13.37 7.27
N PHE A 123 3.25 -12.09 6.92
CA PHE A 123 4.12 -11.12 7.58
C PHE A 123 3.45 -10.41 8.76
N GLY A 124 2.21 -10.78 9.11
CA GLY A 124 1.47 -10.29 10.27
C GLY A 124 0.71 -8.98 10.02
N TRP A 125 0.33 -8.68 8.81
CA TRP A 125 -0.51 -7.54 8.45
C TRP A 125 -1.98 -7.95 8.33
N GLU A 126 -2.88 -7.12 8.84
CA GLU A 126 -4.32 -7.16 8.53
C GLU A 126 -4.52 -6.45 7.20
N VAL A 127 -5.03 -7.15 6.18
CA VAL A 127 -5.19 -6.58 4.84
C VAL A 127 -6.60 -6.05 4.65
N HIS A 128 -6.73 -4.86 4.11
CA HIS A 128 -7.99 -4.23 3.74
C HIS A 128 -8.02 -3.91 2.26
N GLU A 129 -9.12 -4.22 1.62
CA GLU A 129 -9.34 -4.04 0.19
C GLU A 129 -9.17 -2.60 -0.27
N TYR A 130 -8.81 -2.44 -1.53
CA TYR A 130 -8.70 -1.13 -2.18
C TYR A 130 -10.01 -0.34 -2.06
N GLN A 131 -9.89 0.97 -1.75
CA GLN A 131 -11.01 1.89 -1.54
C GLN A 131 -11.97 1.53 -0.37
N LYS A 132 -11.60 0.62 0.50
CA LYS A 132 -12.37 0.30 1.72
C LYS A 132 -11.75 1.01 2.92
N PRO A 133 -12.45 1.98 3.53
CA PRO A 133 -11.96 2.64 4.74
C PRO A 133 -11.90 1.69 5.93
N VAL A 134 -10.84 1.81 6.73
CA VAL A 134 -10.73 1.17 8.05
C VAL A 134 -10.72 2.23 9.14
N VAL A 135 -11.36 1.93 10.27
CA VAL A 135 -11.41 2.83 11.42
C VAL A 135 -10.49 2.28 12.51
N VAL A 136 -9.55 3.11 12.96
CA VAL A 136 -8.66 2.81 14.07
C VAL A 136 -8.71 3.96 15.06
N ASP A 137 -9.15 3.70 16.28
CA ASP A 137 -9.28 4.68 17.36
C ASP A 137 -9.98 6.00 16.94
N GLY A 138 -11.03 5.89 16.11
CA GLY A 138 -11.84 7.02 15.64
C GLY A 138 -11.26 7.78 14.44
N VAL A 139 -10.11 7.34 13.90
CA VAL A 139 -9.53 7.88 12.67
C VAL A 139 -9.82 6.93 11.51
N TYR A 140 -10.29 7.46 10.39
CA TYR A 140 -10.59 6.72 9.17
C TYR A 140 -9.35 6.73 8.26
N TYR A 141 -8.89 5.56 7.87
CA TYR A 141 -7.76 5.36 6.97
C TYR A 141 -8.25 4.73 5.67
N CYS A 142 -7.85 5.27 4.53
CA CYS A 142 -8.15 4.71 3.21
C CYS A 142 -7.05 5.14 2.24
N HIS A 143 -6.60 4.24 1.35
CA HIS A 143 -5.58 4.64 0.37
C HIS A 143 -6.07 5.84 -0.44
N ASN A 144 -7.27 5.75 -1.00
CA ASN A 144 -7.99 6.90 -1.54
C ASN A 144 -9.49 6.78 -1.26
N TYR A 145 -10.16 7.91 -1.17
CA TYR A 145 -11.62 7.93 -1.04
C TYR A 145 -12.24 8.12 -2.42
N PRO A 146 -13.10 7.18 -2.87
CA PRO A 146 -13.81 7.34 -4.13
C PRO A 146 -14.76 8.54 -4.07
N THR A 147 -14.83 9.31 -5.14
CA THR A 147 -15.72 10.48 -5.26
C THR A 147 -16.58 10.41 -6.50
N GLY A 148 -17.82 10.89 -6.36
CA GLY A 148 -18.79 10.89 -7.44
C GLY A 148 -19.22 9.48 -7.85
N VAL A 149 -20.07 9.40 -8.88
CA VAL A 149 -20.61 8.14 -9.41
C VAL A 149 -19.51 7.26 -10.04
N MET A 150 -18.45 7.90 -10.56
CA MET A 150 -17.35 7.20 -11.23
C MET A 150 -16.29 6.62 -10.28
N GLY A 151 -16.44 6.80 -8.96
CA GLY A 151 -15.49 6.28 -7.98
C GLY A 151 -14.06 6.82 -8.10
N LYS A 152 -13.85 7.98 -8.75
CA LYS A 152 -12.51 8.55 -8.91
C LYS A 152 -11.92 8.97 -7.56
N PRO A 153 -10.59 8.85 -7.39
CA PRO A 153 -9.92 9.34 -6.20
C PRO A 153 -10.24 10.81 -5.93
N ILE A 154 -10.34 11.16 -4.65
CA ILE A 154 -10.44 12.57 -4.25
C ILE A 154 -9.19 13.30 -4.75
N SER A 155 -9.37 14.48 -5.32
CA SER A 155 -8.26 15.26 -5.91
C SER A 155 -8.53 16.76 -5.76
N GLY A 156 -7.60 17.60 -6.16
CA GLY A 156 -7.67 19.07 -6.14
C GLY A 156 -6.67 19.68 -5.17
N ASP A 157 -6.61 21.01 -5.14
CA ASP A 157 -5.58 21.76 -4.42
C ASP A 157 -5.69 21.68 -2.89
N ASN A 158 -6.87 21.32 -2.37
CA ASN A 158 -7.08 21.23 -0.93
C ASN A 158 -7.84 19.95 -0.54
N VAL A 159 -7.14 18.85 -0.64
CA VAL A 159 -7.69 17.51 -0.37
C VAL A 159 -8.14 17.35 1.07
N ALA A 160 -7.36 17.85 2.04
CA ALA A 160 -7.71 17.76 3.46
C ALA A 160 -9.07 18.41 3.77
N ARG A 161 -9.32 19.62 3.22
CA ARG A 161 -10.61 20.29 3.35
C ARG A 161 -11.73 19.49 2.68
N SER A 162 -11.48 18.99 1.48
CA SER A 162 -12.44 18.19 0.73
C SER A 162 -12.83 16.92 1.46
N LEU A 163 -11.86 16.22 2.06
CA LEU A 163 -12.09 15.04 2.90
C LEU A 163 -12.96 15.38 4.12
N LEU A 164 -12.61 16.44 4.84
CA LEU A 164 -13.36 16.85 6.03
C LEU A 164 -14.82 17.19 5.68
N ILE A 165 -15.06 17.92 4.58
CA ILE A 165 -16.40 18.28 4.15
C ILE A 165 -17.22 17.05 3.72
N LYS A 166 -16.60 16.10 3.00
CA LYS A 166 -17.30 14.92 2.47
C LYS A 166 -17.51 13.84 3.54
N ASN A 167 -16.46 13.52 4.29
CA ASN A 167 -16.49 12.41 5.24
C ASN A 167 -17.02 12.83 6.62
N LYS A 168 -16.88 14.12 7.00
CA LYS A 168 -17.28 14.68 8.30
C LYS A 168 -16.66 13.98 9.52
N VAL A 169 -15.54 13.31 9.31
CA VAL A 169 -14.77 12.56 10.30
C VAL A 169 -13.28 12.77 10.10
N SER A 170 -12.48 12.51 11.13
CA SER A 170 -11.02 12.51 11.01
C SER A 170 -10.58 11.44 10.03
N SER A 171 -9.97 11.83 8.92
CA SER A 171 -9.57 10.92 7.84
C SER A 171 -8.13 11.13 7.44
N THR A 172 -7.45 10.04 7.10
CA THR A 172 -6.11 10.03 6.50
C THR A 172 -6.18 9.35 5.14
N VAL A 173 -5.48 9.92 4.16
CA VAL A 173 -5.43 9.41 2.79
C VAL A 173 -3.99 9.30 2.32
N GLY A 174 -3.67 8.27 1.51
CA GLY A 174 -2.47 8.14 0.70
C GLY A 174 -2.69 8.69 -0.71
N HIS A 175 -2.09 8.06 -1.72
CA HIS A 175 -2.31 8.28 -3.16
C HIS A 175 -1.89 9.65 -3.70
N ILE A 176 -1.90 10.70 -2.91
CA ILE A 176 -1.68 12.07 -3.36
C ILE A 176 -0.27 12.47 -2.99
N HIS A 177 0.57 12.60 -4.01
CA HIS A 177 1.93 13.11 -3.89
C HIS A 177 1.91 14.60 -4.25
N THR A 178 2.06 15.48 -3.25
CA THR A 178 2.16 16.95 -3.40
C THR A 178 3.57 17.42 -3.16
#